data_4f41c61018c34b82522cb2572757a308
#
_entry.id   4f41c61018c34b82522cb2572757a308
#
_cell.length_a   1.000
_cell.length_b   1.000
_cell.length_c   1.000
_cell.angle_alpha   90.00
_cell.angle_beta   90.00
_cell.angle_gamma   90.00
#
_symmetry.space_group_name_H-M   'P 1'
#
loop_
_entity.id
_entity.type
_entity.pdbx_description
1 polymer ?
#
loop_
_entity_poly.entity_id
_entity_poly.type
_entity_poly.pdbx_seq_one_letter_code
_entity_poly.pdbx_strand_id
1 'polypeptide(L)'
;HQPRRQRQMCIRDSTKPQGSLGRVEDFAIWMAGWQKKINPTMDNTHCLIYAGNHGVATQGVSAYPSDVTAQMVENFKRGGAAINQICKLANIQLSVIPIDLEYPTRDFSKEAAMGLEETIAAMQLGFDSVNQDCDLLLLGEMGISNTTAATAIACALFKQPVEAWTGIGTGLDEKRLANKISVIKSAIELHGQNFKSPESILATLGGRELAAIVGSIIAARLLRIPVLLDGFICTSAAATLTIFDNKILDHCL
;
A
#
# COMPACT_ATOMS: atom_id res chain seq x y z
N HIS A 1 -1.08 -29.60 -13.12
CA HIS A 1 -1.18 -29.07 -11.76
C HIS A 1 -0.19 -29.84 -10.87
N GLN A 2 1.06 -29.38 -10.75
CA GLN A 2 1.96 -29.97 -9.76
C GLN A 2 1.49 -29.63 -8.34
N PRO A 3 1.32 -30.62 -7.45
CA PRO A 3 0.87 -30.39 -6.08
C PRO A 3 1.83 -29.45 -5.33
N ARG A 4 1.29 -28.64 -4.39
CA ARG A 4 2.06 -27.73 -3.51
C ARG A 4 3.28 -28.43 -2.86
N ARG A 5 3.16 -29.71 -2.51
CA ARG A 5 4.24 -30.56 -1.95
C ARG A 5 5.44 -30.73 -2.91
N GLN A 6 5.19 -30.88 -4.22
CA GLN A 6 6.24 -31.14 -5.20
C GLN A 6 7.09 -29.89 -5.46
N ARG A 7 6.47 -28.69 -5.45
CA ARG A 7 7.18 -27.40 -5.54
C ARG A 7 8.03 -27.10 -4.30
N GLN A 8 7.53 -27.46 -3.12
CA GLN A 8 8.30 -27.35 -1.88
C GLN A 8 9.53 -28.26 -1.89
N MET A 9 9.43 -29.47 -2.46
CA MET A 9 10.54 -30.41 -2.58
C MET A 9 11.67 -29.84 -3.44
N CYS A 10 11.38 -29.31 -4.64
CA CYS A 10 12.41 -28.84 -5.57
C CYS A 10 13.32 -27.74 -4.99
N ILE A 11 12.78 -26.82 -4.20
CA ILE A 11 13.59 -25.74 -3.59
C ILE A 11 14.34 -26.23 -2.35
N ARG A 12 13.70 -27.03 -1.49
CA ARG A 12 14.31 -27.54 -0.26
C ARG A 12 15.38 -28.59 -0.51
N ASP A 13 15.21 -29.39 -1.57
CA ASP A 13 16.11 -30.51 -1.93
C ASP A 13 17.15 -30.12 -3.01
N SER A 14 17.24 -28.81 -3.37
CA SER A 14 18.34 -28.32 -4.20
C SER A 14 19.69 -28.61 -3.54
N THR A 15 20.75 -28.81 -4.33
CA THR A 15 22.10 -29.12 -3.84
C THR A 15 22.64 -27.98 -2.97
N LYS A 16 22.32 -28.00 -1.69
CA LYS A 16 22.74 -27.03 -0.66
C LYS A 16 22.55 -27.66 0.73
N PRO A 17 23.23 -27.20 1.78
CA PRO A 17 22.88 -27.58 3.15
C PRO A 17 21.43 -27.25 3.46
N GLN A 18 20.71 -28.13 4.13
CA GLN A 18 19.30 -27.91 4.49
C GLN A 18 19.14 -26.64 5.33
N GLY A 19 18.20 -25.80 4.94
CA GLY A 19 17.88 -24.55 5.63
C GLY A 19 18.93 -23.44 5.50
N SER A 20 19.98 -23.63 4.68
CA SER A 20 21.09 -22.67 4.56
C SER A 20 20.66 -21.29 4.04
N LEU A 21 19.56 -21.18 3.32
CA LEU A 21 19.03 -19.93 2.79
C LEU A 21 17.96 -19.29 3.71
N GLY A 22 17.61 -19.96 4.83
CA GLY A 22 16.66 -19.43 5.80
C GLY A 22 15.33 -19.00 5.15
N ARG A 23 14.85 -17.79 5.46
CA ARG A 23 13.59 -17.25 4.93
C ARG A 23 13.53 -17.11 3.40
N VAL A 24 14.69 -17.06 2.72
CA VAL A 24 14.71 -16.98 1.25
C VAL A 24 14.09 -18.24 0.62
N GLU A 25 14.20 -19.40 1.27
CA GLU A 25 13.54 -20.62 0.81
C GLU A 25 12.00 -20.50 0.88
N ASP A 26 11.49 -19.89 1.95
CA ASP A 26 10.04 -19.69 2.10
C ASP A 26 9.51 -18.68 1.05
N PHE A 27 10.26 -17.62 0.78
CA PHE A 27 9.90 -16.66 -0.28
C PHE A 27 9.89 -17.30 -1.67
N ALA A 28 10.91 -18.10 -1.98
CA ALA A 28 10.97 -18.82 -3.24
C ALA A 28 9.81 -19.83 -3.42
N ILE A 29 9.43 -20.54 -2.34
CA ILE A 29 8.29 -21.46 -2.34
C ILE A 29 6.97 -20.69 -2.55
N TRP A 30 6.81 -19.55 -1.86
CA TRP A 30 5.63 -18.69 -1.99
C TRP A 30 5.51 -18.15 -3.42
N MET A 31 6.59 -17.59 -3.99
CA MET A 31 6.61 -17.10 -5.37
C MET A 31 6.30 -18.22 -6.38
N ALA A 32 6.97 -19.39 -6.27
CA ALA A 32 6.71 -20.55 -7.11
C ALA A 32 5.24 -20.99 -7.06
N GLY A 33 4.61 -20.85 -5.88
CA GLY A 33 3.20 -21.12 -5.65
C GLY A 33 2.29 -20.18 -6.45
N TRP A 34 2.55 -18.90 -6.40
CA TRP A 34 1.74 -17.88 -7.09
C TRP A 34 1.98 -17.88 -8.59
N GLN A 35 3.21 -17.90 -9.04
CA GLN A 35 3.58 -17.96 -10.45
C GLN A 35 3.25 -19.30 -11.13
N LYS A 36 2.94 -20.36 -10.35
CA LYS A 36 2.79 -21.74 -10.83
C LYS A 36 4.03 -22.25 -11.59
N LYS A 37 5.20 -21.76 -11.27
CA LYS A 37 6.49 -22.16 -11.82
C LYS A 37 7.28 -22.97 -10.80
N ILE A 38 8.05 -23.98 -11.23
CA ILE A 38 8.99 -24.71 -10.36
C ILE A 38 10.13 -23.76 -9.96
N ASN A 39 10.68 -23.06 -10.94
CA ASN A 39 11.70 -22.04 -10.76
C ASN A 39 11.01 -20.67 -10.94
N PRO A 40 10.70 -19.95 -9.85
CA PRO A 40 10.11 -18.62 -9.96
C PRO A 40 11.12 -17.63 -10.54
N THR A 41 10.62 -16.62 -11.25
CA THR A 41 11.42 -15.58 -11.89
C THR A 41 11.06 -14.22 -11.33
N MET A 42 12.01 -13.27 -11.42
CA MET A 42 11.81 -11.84 -11.10
C MET A 42 12.33 -10.96 -12.25
N ASP A 43 12.39 -11.53 -13.46
CA ASP A 43 12.96 -10.83 -14.62
C ASP A 43 12.11 -9.65 -15.06
N ASN A 44 10.81 -9.72 -14.84
CA ASN A 44 9.85 -8.66 -15.10
C ASN A 44 9.21 -8.15 -13.80
N THR A 45 10.03 -7.56 -12.95
CA THR A 45 9.57 -6.94 -11.70
C THR A 45 9.17 -5.50 -11.92
N HIS A 46 8.01 -5.10 -11.39
CA HIS A 46 7.47 -3.76 -11.54
C HIS A 46 7.20 -3.12 -10.17
N CYS A 47 7.67 -1.89 -9.99
CA CYS A 47 7.39 -1.06 -8.82
C CYS A 47 6.42 0.05 -9.23
N LEU A 48 5.23 0.08 -8.61
CA LEU A 48 4.23 1.12 -8.79
C LEU A 48 4.19 2.01 -7.55
N ILE A 49 4.39 3.33 -7.75
CA ILE A 49 4.24 4.34 -6.71
C ILE A 49 3.05 5.22 -7.06
N TYR A 50 2.03 5.20 -6.23
CA TYR A 50 0.88 6.09 -6.35
C TYR A 50 1.08 7.33 -5.50
N ALA A 51 0.78 8.50 -6.06
CA ALA A 51 0.91 9.77 -5.33
C ALA A 51 -0.44 10.47 -5.23
N GLY A 52 -0.82 10.88 -4.01
CA GLY A 52 -2.08 11.57 -3.72
C GLY A 52 -1.94 12.63 -2.64
N ASN A 53 -2.82 13.63 -2.65
CA ASN A 53 -2.90 14.67 -1.64
C ASN A 53 -4.14 14.52 -0.76
N HIS A 54 -4.00 14.87 0.52
CA HIS A 54 -5.02 14.69 1.57
C HIS A 54 -5.49 16.02 2.14
N GLY A 55 -6.81 16.24 2.18
CA GLY A 55 -7.41 17.44 2.77
C GLY A 55 -7.16 17.56 4.26
N VAL A 56 -7.00 16.43 4.97
CA VAL A 56 -6.65 16.44 6.40
C VAL A 56 -5.31 17.13 6.69
N ALA A 57 -4.46 17.35 5.69
CA ALA A 57 -3.22 18.11 5.82
C ALA A 57 -3.46 19.53 6.36
N THR A 58 -4.62 20.12 6.07
CA THR A 58 -5.02 21.44 6.58
C THR A 58 -5.15 21.50 8.11
N GLN A 59 -5.26 20.34 8.76
CA GLN A 59 -5.29 20.20 10.22
C GLN A 59 -3.89 20.25 10.88
N GLY A 60 -2.82 20.45 10.12
CA GLY A 60 -1.46 20.54 10.66
C GLY A 60 -0.92 19.20 11.22
N VAL A 61 -1.37 18.08 10.67
CA VAL A 61 -1.02 16.71 11.06
C VAL A 61 0.27 16.18 10.42
N SER A 62 0.96 17.01 9.63
CA SER A 62 2.23 16.69 8.97
C SER A 62 3.28 17.77 9.26
N ALA A 63 4.56 17.38 9.22
CA ALA A 63 5.68 18.30 9.32
C ALA A 63 5.89 19.13 8.05
N TYR A 64 5.39 18.63 6.91
CA TYR A 64 5.57 19.23 5.59
C TYR A 64 4.23 19.69 4.98
N PRO A 65 4.25 20.74 4.15
CA PRO A 65 3.07 21.18 3.39
C PRO A 65 2.75 20.20 2.26
N SER A 66 1.50 20.19 1.79
CA SER A 66 1.01 19.28 0.73
C SER A 66 1.78 19.41 -0.60
N ASP A 67 2.32 20.58 -0.90
CA ASP A 67 3.09 20.84 -2.13
C ASP A 67 4.32 19.93 -2.27
N VAL A 68 4.83 19.41 -1.16
CA VAL A 68 5.95 18.46 -1.16
C VAL A 68 5.60 17.18 -1.91
N THR A 69 4.32 16.76 -1.95
CA THR A 69 3.90 15.61 -2.75
C THR A 69 4.23 15.80 -4.24
N ALA A 70 3.86 16.95 -4.81
CA ALA A 70 4.15 17.26 -6.21
C ALA A 70 5.67 17.39 -6.47
N GLN A 71 6.41 18.01 -5.53
CA GLN A 71 7.86 18.11 -5.60
C GLN A 71 8.53 16.73 -5.60
N MET A 72 8.03 15.80 -4.79
CA MET A 72 8.53 14.42 -4.76
C MET A 72 8.20 13.65 -6.05
N VAL A 73 7.03 13.84 -6.63
CA VAL A 73 6.71 13.26 -7.95
C VAL A 73 7.69 13.75 -9.01
N GLU A 74 8.01 15.03 -9.01
CA GLU A 74 9.01 15.58 -9.94
C GLU A 74 10.43 15.05 -9.64
N ASN A 75 10.77 14.86 -8.36
CA ASN A 75 12.03 14.23 -7.96
C ASN A 75 12.13 12.77 -8.44
N PHE A 76 11.05 11.99 -8.34
CA PHE A 76 10.99 10.63 -8.91
C PHE A 76 11.21 10.64 -10.42
N LYS A 77 10.59 11.56 -11.16
CA LYS A 77 10.76 11.68 -12.62
C LYS A 77 12.20 11.97 -13.01
N ARG A 78 12.91 12.78 -12.20
CA ARG A 78 14.33 13.13 -12.41
C ARG A 78 15.29 12.04 -11.94
N GLY A 79 14.81 10.97 -11.32
CA GLY A 79 15.65 9.90 -10.80
C GLY A 79 16.36 10.22 -9.49
N GLY A 80 15.90 11.23 -8.73
CA GLY A 80 16.58 11.77 -7.55
C GLY A 80 16.26 11.04 -6.24
N ALA A 81 15.22 10.21 -6.20
CA ALA A 81 14.83 9.52 -4.98
C ALA A 81 15.60 8.19 -4.80
N ALA A 82 15.69 7.73 -3.55
CA ALA A 82 16.35 6.47 -3.21
C ALA A 82 15.78 5.28 -4.00
N ILE A 83 14.44 5.22 -4.16
CA ILE A 83 13.78 4.14 -4.90
C ILE A 83 14.22 4.09 -6.37
N ASN A 84 14.49 5.23 -7.00
CA ASN A 84 15.02 5.27 -8.37
C ASN A 84 16.35 4.53 -8.47
N GLN A 85 17.25 4.74 -7.48
CA GLN A 85 18.57 4.12 -7.45
C GLN A 85 18.45 2.62 -7.17
N ILE A 86 17.57 2.22 -6.25
CA ILE A 86 17.34 0.82 -5.91
C ILE A 86 16.74 0.08 -7.10
N CYS A 87 15.71 0.63 -7.74
CA CYS A 87 15.09 0.03 -8.92
C CYS A 87 16.09 -0.11 -10.08
N LYS A 88 16.92 0.92 -10.30
CA LYS A 88 17.97 0.86 -11.32
C LYS A 88 18.99 -0.24 -11.03
N LEU A 89 19.46 -0.35 -9.77
CA LEU A 89 20.42 -1.38 -9.35
C LEU A 89 19.85 -2.80 -9.51
N ALA A 90 18.58 -2.98 -9.14
CA ALA A 90 17.91 -4.28 -9.19
C ALA A 90 17.24 -4.58 -10.53
N ASN A 91 17.40 -3.73 -11.55
CA ASN A 91 16.73 -3.83 -12.85
C ASN A 91 15.20 -3.95 -12.74
N ILE A 92 14.59 -3.15 -11.87
CA ILE A 92 13.15 -3.08 -11.62
C ILE A 92 12.56 -1.93 -12.42
N GLN A 93 11.47 -2.17 -13.14
CA GLN A 93 10.71 -1.11 -13.80
C GLN A 93 9.97 -0.27 -12.75
N LEU A 94 10.22 1.05 -12.73
CA LEU A 94 9.57 1.99 -11.82
C LEU A 94 8.57 2.84 -12.58
N SER A 95 7.31 2.87 -12.10
CA SER A 95 6.28 3.80 -12.55
C SER A 95 5.76 4.62 -11.37
N VAL A 96 5.67 5.93 -11.56
CA VAL A 96 5.11 6.87 -10.59
C VAL A 96 3.85 7.48 -11.16
N ILE A 97 2.73 7.30 -10.47
CA ILE A 97 1.39 7.64 -10.93
C ILE A 97 0.79 8.69 -10.00
N PRO A 98 0.87 9.99 -10.35
CA PRO A 98 0.18 11.03 -9.61
C PRO A 98 -1.33 10.97 -9.90
N ILE A 99 -2.15 11.13 -8.84
CA ILE A 99 -3.60 11.07 -8.94
C ILE A 99 -4.16 12.41 -8.43
N ASP A 100 -4.58 13.26 -9.36
CA ASP A 100 -5.25 14.55 -9.12
C ASP A 100 -4.63 15.39 -7.99
N LEU A 101 -3.31 15.60 -8.03
CA LEU A 101 -2.57 16.27 -6.95
C LEU A 101 -3.06 17.71 -6.69
N GLU A 102 -3.61 18.37 -7.70
CA GLU A 102 -4.17 19.73 -7.57
C GLU A 102 -5.48 19.76 -6.78
N TYR A 103 -6.15 18.61 -6.66
CA TYR A 103 -7.42 18.45 -5.96
C TYR A 103 -7.28 17.45 -4.80
N PRO A 104 -6.80 17.88 -3.62
CA PRO A 104 -6.70 17.01 -2.44
C PRO A 104 -8.05 16.33 -2.13
N THR A 105 -8.05 15.19 -1.47
CA THR A 105 -9.28 14.63 -0.90
C THR A 105 -9.89 15.64 0.09
N ARG A 106 -11.14 15.45 0.48
CA ARG A 106 -11.73 16.25 1.55
C ARG A 106 -11.09 15.91 2.90
N ASP A 107 -11.30 16.79 3.87
CA ASP A 107 -10.82 16.60 5.24
C ASP A 107 -11.73 15.61 5.98
N PHE A 108 -11.25 14.38 6.14
CA PHE A 108 -12.03 13.32 6.76
C PHE A 108 -12.31 13.53 8.26
N SER A 109 -11.72 14.54 8.89
CA SER A 109 -12.12 14.94 10.24
C SER A 109 -13.44 15.74 10.26
N LYS A 110 -13.97 16.12 9.09
CA LYS A 110 -15.19 16.91 8.93
C LYS A 110 -16.26 16.23 8.08
N GLU A 111 -15.84 15.50 7.06
CA GLU A 111 -16.71 14.78 6.13
C GLU A 111 -15.94 13.60 5.52
N ALA A 112 -16.59 12.74 4.72
CA ALA A 112 -15.88 11.65 4.04
C ALA A 112 -14.80 12.19 3.09
N ALA A 113 -13.60 11.54 3.07
CA ALA A 113 -12.46 11.96 2.27
C ALA A 113 -12.76 12.02 0.77
N MET A 114 -13.54 11.06 0.27
CA MET A 114 -13.88 10.90 -1.15
C MET A 114 -15.34 10.50 -1.32
N GLY A 115 -15.88 10.69 -2.52
CA GLY A 115 -17.11 10.03 -2.94
C GLY A 115 -16.85 8.55 -3.30
N LEU A 116 -17.89 7.73 -3.30
CA LEU A 116 -17.76 6.32 -3.66
C LEU A 116 -17.28 6.14 -5.12
N GLU A 117 -17.82 6.91 -6.04
CA GLU A 117 -17.41 6.89 -7.47
C GLU A 117 -15.94 7.28 -7.63
N GLU A 118 -15.49 8.31 -6.92
CA GLU A 118 -14.10 8.75 -6.91
C GLU A 118 -13.17 7.66 -6.37
N THR A 119 -13.58 6.98 -5.30
CA THR A 119 -12.84 5.86 -4.71
C THR A 119 -12.74 4.69 -5.69
N ILE A 120 -13.84 4.32 -6.32
CA ILE A 120 -13.89 3.24 -7.31
C ILE A 120 -13.02 3.60 -8.53
N ALA A 121 -13.06 4.85 -8.99
CA ALA A 121 -12.21 5.30 -10.10
C ALA A 121 -10.72 5.20 -9.76
N ALA A 122 -10.32 5.56 -8.55
CA ALA A 122 -8.94 5.41 -8.08
C ALA A 122 -8.54 3.92 -7.94
N MET A 123 -9.44 3.06 -7.44
CA MET A 123 -9.22 1.61 -7.41
C MET A 123 -9.08 1.05 -8.83
N GLN A 124 -9.91 1.47 -9.77
CA GLN A 124 -9.84 1.04 -11.17
C GLN A 124 -8.53 1.47 -11.82
N LEU A 125 -8.08 2.71 -11.59
CA LEU A 125 -6.77 3.18 -12.05
C LEU A 125 -5.65 2.27 -11.54
N GLY A 126 -5.67 1.91 -10.26
CA GLY A 126 -4.70 0.98 -9.69
C GLY A 126 -4.77 -0.41 -10.30
N PHE A 127 -5.97 -0.92 -10.54
CA PHE A 127 -6.21 -2.21 -11.19
C PHE A 127 -5.63 -2.24 -12.60
N ASP A 128 -5.90 -1.22 -13.41
CA ASP A 128 -5.47 -1.12 -14.80
C ASP A 128 -3.96 -0.85 -14.95
N SER A 129 -3.31 -0.37 -13.88
CA SER A 129 -1.87 -0.11 -13.86
C SER A 129 -1.01 -1.37 -13.75
N VAL A 130 -1.60 -2.51 -13.40
CA VAL A 130 -0.86 -3.77 -13.23
C VAL A 130 -0.62 -4.45 -14.57
N ASN A 131 0.64 -4.56 -14.96
CA ASN A 131 1.01 -5.31 -16.17
C ASN A 131 0.81 -6.81 -15.94
N GLN A 132 0.05 -7.47 -16.83
CA GLN A 132 -0.24 -8.90 -16.76
C GLN A 132 0.99 -9.81 -16.86
N ASP A 133 2.07 -9.32 -17.49
CA ASP A 133 3.32 -10.07 -17.66
C ASP A 133 4.29 -9.87 -16.50
N CYS A 134 3.88 -9.15 -15.46
CA CYS A 134 4.69 -8.89 -14.28
C CYS A 134 4.93 -10.18 -13.47
N ASP A 135 6.17 -10.44 -13.11
CA ASP A 135 6.57 -11.58 -12.28
C ASP A 135 6.42 -11.30 -10.77
N LEU A 136 6.66 -10.05 -10.37
CA LEU A 136 6.59 -9.58 -9.00
C LEU A 136 6.21 -8.10 -8.99
N LEU A 137 5.18 -7.75 -8.24
CA LEU A 137 4.73 -6.37 -8.08
C LEU A 137 5.19 -5.81 -6.73
N LEU A 138 5.80 -4.63 -6.77
CA LEU A 138 6.13 -3.84 -5.60
C LEU A 138 5.19 -2.63 -5.55
N LEU A 139 4.58 -2.38 -4.39
CA LEU A 139 3.68 -1.25 -4.20
C LEU A 139 4.28 -0.26 -3.21
N GLY A 140 4.32 1.00 -3.63
CA GLY A 140 4.74 2.13 -2.83
C GLY A 140 3.77 3.30 -2.98
N GLU A 141 3.99 4.33 -2.20
CA GLU A 141 3.14 5.50 -2.19
C GLU A 141 3.93 6.79 -1.93
N MET A 142 3.28 7.91 -2.22
CA MET A 142 3.72 9.25 -1.83
C MET A 142 2.50 10.13 -1.54
N GLY A 143 2.41 10.66 -0.32
CA GLY A 143 1.33 11.57 0.04
C GLY A 143 1.58 12.25 1.37
N ILE A 144 1.66 13.58 1.38
CA ILE A 144 1.77 14.31 2.64
C ILE A 144 0.49 14.14 3.44
N SER A 145 0.62 13.73 4.70
CA SER A 145 -0.46 13.39 5.64
C SER A 145 -1.12 12.02 5.43
N ASN A 146 -0.69 11.19 4.49
CA ASN A 146 -1.26 9.87 4.27
C ASN A 146 -1.08 8.91 5.47
N THR A 147 -0.03 9.10 6.28
CA THR A 147 0.11 8.36 7.55
C THR A 147 -1.07 8.62 8.51
N THR A 148 -1.73 9.78 8.41
CA THR A 148 -2.91 10.09 9.21
C THR A 148 -4.12 9.30 8.70
N ALA A 149 -4.32 9.22 7.39
CA ALA A 149 -5.34 8.40 6.76
C ALA A 149 -5.12 6.90 7.06
N ALA A 150 -3.89 6.40 6.89
CA ALA A 150 -3.54 5.02 7.19
C ALA A 150 -3.80 4.66 8.66
N THR A 151 -3.46 5.57 9.60
CA THR A 151 -3.76 5.37 11.03
C THR A 151 -5.27 5.34 11.28
N ALA A 152 -6.06 6.24 10.67
CA ALA A 152 -7.51 6.24 10.82
C ALA A 152 -8.13 4.92 10.30
N ILE A 153 -7.67 4.43 9.15
CA ILE A 153 -8.08 3.12 8.61
C ILE A 153 -7.73 1.99 9.58
N ALA A 154 -6.49 1.94 10.08
CA ALA A 154 -6.06 0.90 11.01
C ALA A 154 -6.89 0.91 12.31
N CYS A 155 -7.15 2.10 12.88
CA CYS A 155 -8.01 2.25 14.07
C CYS A 155 -9.44 1.76 13.80
N ALA A 156 -10.00 2.07 12.63
CA ALA A 156 -11.35 1.65 12.26
C ALA A 156 -11.47 0.13 12.06
N LEU A 157 -10.46 -0.49 11.42
CA LEU A 157 -10.42 -1.93 11.16
C LEU A 157 -10.19 -2.75 12.43
N PHE A 158 -9.18 -2.37 13.21
CA PHE A 158 -8.71 -3.20 14.34
C PHE A 158 -9.29 -2.77 15.69
N LYS A 159 -10.05 -1.67 15.74
CA LYS A 159 -10.73 -1.17 16.94
C LYS A 159 -9.79 -0.98 18.13
N GLN A 160 -8.56 -0.57 17.85
CA GLN A 160 -7.56 -0.29 18.86
C GLN A 160 -7.46 1.22 19.11
N PRO A 161 -6.95 1.65 20.28
CA PRO A 161 -6.76 3.06 20.58
C PRO A 161 -5.90 3.76 19.54
N VAL A 162 -6.24 5.01 19.22
CA VAL A 162 -5.52 5.81 18.20
C VAL A 162 -4.04 5.94 18.53
N GLU A 163 -3.71 6.05 19.82
CA GLU A 163 -2.34 6.17 20.32
C GLU A 163 -1.48 4.95 19.96
N ALA A 164 -2.09 3.75 19.89
CA ALA A 164 -1.37 2.52 19.57
C ALA A 164 -0.90 2.48 18.10
N TRP A 165 -1.59 3.20 17.21
CA TRP A 165 -1.30 3.24 15.78
C TRP A 165 -0.61 4.53 15.32
N THR A 166 -0.61 5.58 16.15
CA THR A 166 -0.10 6.89 15.75
C THR A 166 1.39 7.02 16.04
N GLY A 167 2.20 7.04 14.98
CA GLY A 167 3.62 7.32 15.05
C GLY A 167 3.93 8.79 14.75
N ILE A 168 5.20 9.16 15.01
CA ILE A 168 5.74 10.50 14.73
C ILE A 168 5.81 10.83 13.23
N GLY A 169 5.56 9.84 12.36
CA GLY A 169 5.64 10.00 10.90
C GLY A 169 7.01 10.55 10.46
N THR A 170 7.00 11.61 9.66
CA THR A 170 8.21 12.27 9.13
C THR A 170 8.89 13.22 10.11
N GLY A 171 8.68 13.05 11.42
CA GLY A 171 9.37 13.85 12.46
C GLY A 171 8.49 14.92 13.12
N LEU A 172 7.26 14.56 13.50
CA LEU A 172 6.40 15.43 14.29
C LEU A 172 6.97 15.65 15.70
N ASP A 173 6.88 16.89 16.19
CA ASP A 173 7.05 17.19 17.60
C ASP A 173 5.86 16.68 18.44
N GLU A 174 5.99 16.68 19.77
CA GLU A 174 4.95 16.17 20.68
C GLU A 174 3.62 16.89 20.51
N LYS A 175 3.62 18.20 20.28
CA LYS A 175 2.41 19.00 20.10
C LYS A 175 1.66 18.61 18.83
N ARG A 176 2.38 18.46 17.72
CA ARG A 176 1.80 18.03 16.45
C ARG A 176 1.35 16.57 16.50
N LEU A 177 2.06 15.71 17.22
CA LEU A 177 1.65 14.32 17.44
C LEU A 177 0.33 14.26 18.23
N ALA A 178 0.20 15.03 19.31
CA ALA A 178 -1.05 15.14 20.06
C ALA A 178 -2.20 15.67 19.20
N ASN A 179 -1.94 16.68 18.36
CA ASN A 179 -2.91 17.19 17.39
C ASN A 179 -3.35 16.11 16.41
N LYS A 180 -2.41 15.37 15.82
CA LYS A 180 -2.70 14.25 14.90
C LYS A 180 -3.59 13.20 15.56
N ILE A 181 -3.32 12.82 16.80
CA ILE A 181 -4.15 11.91 17.59
C ILE A 181 -5.57 12.47 17.75
N SER A 182 -5.69 13.77 18.12
CA SER A 182 -6.99 14.42 18.29
C SER A 182 -7.79 14.43 16.99
N VAL A 183 -7.19 14.76 15.86
CA VAL A 183 -7.82 14.77 14.53
C VAL A 183 -8.34 13.39 14.16
N ILE A 184 -7.54 12.33 14.38
CA ILE A 184 -7.96 10.97 14.09
C ILE A 184 -9.10 10.54 15.00
N LYS A 185 -9.07 10.87 16.30
CA LYS A 185 -10.16 10.60 17.24
C LYS A 185 -11.48 11.22 16.77
N SER A 186 -11.44 12.52 16.42
CA SER A 186 -12.62 13.22 15.89
C SER A 186 -13.18 12.55 14.63
N ALA A 187 -12.30 12.08 13.74
CA ALA A 187 -12.72 11.35 12.54
C ALA A 187 -13.40 10.01 12.88
N ILE A 188 -12.84 9.25 13.82
CA ILE A 188 -13.42 7.98 14.26
C ILE A 188 -14.77 8.20 14.98
N GLU A 189 -14.91 9.26 15.77
CA GLU A 189 -16.18 9.64 16.40
C GLU A 189 -17.23 10.03 15.36
N LEU A 190 -16.85 10.79 14.34
CA LEU A 190 -17.75 11.26 13.29
C LEU A 190 -18.25 10.11 12.41
N HIS A 191 -17.37 9.24 11.98
CA HIS A 191 -17.66 8.22 10.96
C HIS A 191 -17.95 6.82 11.54
N GLY A 192 -17.59 6.58 12.80
CA GLY A 192 -17.69 5.26 13.43
C GLY A 192 -16.64 4.27 12.92
N GLN A 193 -16.83 3.00 13.27
CA GLN A 193 -15.87 1.90 12.98
C GLN A 193 -16.54 0.67 12.35
N ASN A 194 -17.75 0.80 11.81
CA ASN A 194 -18.54 -0.33 11.30
C ASN A 194 -18.58 -0.34 9.77
N PHE A 195 -17.41 -0.30 9.15
CA PHE A 195 -17.29 -0.40 7.69
C PHE A 195 -17.55 -1.84 7.23
N LYS A 196 -18.29 -1.98 6.12
CA LYS A 196 -18.70 -3.29 5.59
C LYS A 196 -17.96 -3.67 4.31
N SER A 197 -17.19 -2.76 3.74
CA SER A 197 -16.46 -3.00 2.52
C SER A 197 -15.20 -2.13 2.43
N PRO A 198 -14.17 -2.56 1.68
CA PRO A 198 -12.94 -1.79 1.46
C PRO A 198 -13.21 -0.41 0.86
N GLU A 199 -14.09 -0.32 -0.14
CA GLU A 199 -14.43 0.95 -0.77
C GLU A 199 -15.09 1.93 0.21
N SER A 200 -15.90 1.43 1.16
CA SER A 200 -16.56 2.30 2.15
C SER A 200 -15.57 2.93 3.12
N ILE A 201 -14.60 2.17 3.64
CA ILE A 201 -13.59 2.70 4.55
C ILE A 201 -12.59 3.60 3.81
N LEU A 202 -12.22 3.25 2.57
CA LEU A 202 -11.33 4.06 1.73
C LEU A 202 -11.98 5.39 1.35
N ALA A 203 -13.26 5.38 0.98
CA ALA A 203 -14.02 6.60 0.68
C ALA A 203 -14.07 7.53 1.89
N THR A 204 -14.25 6.97 3.08
CA THR A 204 -14.46 7.76 4.29
C THR A 204 -13.16 8.29 4.89
N LEU A 205 -12.13 7.44 5.05
CA LEU A 205 -10.91 7.72 5.81
C LEU A 205 -9.63 7.66 4.97
N GLY A 206 -9.73 7.25 3.70
CA GLY A 206 -8.57 6.95 2.86
C GLY A 206 -8.04 8.11 2.04
N GLY A 207 -7.48 7.75 0.89
CA GLY A 207 -6.94 8.63 -0.12
C GLY A 207 -6.90 7.91 -1.47
N ARG A 208 -6.72 8.66 -2.55
CA ARG A 208 -6.74 8.09 -3.92
C ARG A 208 -5.61 7.10 -4.13
N GLU A 209 -4.41 7.39 -3.61
CA GLU A 209 -3.26 6.49 -3.70
C GLU A 209 -3.47 5.20 -2.90
N LEU A 210 -4.12 5.25 -1.73
CA LEU A 210 -4.48 4.07 -0.97
C LEU A 210 -5.51 3.22 -1.72
N ALA A 211 -6.49 3.86 -2.34
CA ALA A 211 -7.50 3.19 -3.15
C ALA A 211 -6.87 2.53 -4.40
N ALA A 212 -5.93 3.20 -5.06
CA ALA A 212 -5.20 2.64 -6.20
C ALA A 212 -4.35 1.43 -5.79
N ILE A 213 -3.67 1.48 -4.64
CA ILE A 213 -2.95 0.33 -4.08
C ILE A 213 -3.89 -0.87 -3.92
N VAL A 214 -5.08 -0.67 -3.37
CA VAL A 214 -6.08 -1.74 -3.20
C VAL A 214 -6.50 -2.32 -4.56
N GLY A 215 -6.74 -1.47 -5.55
CA GLY A 215 -7.02 -1.90 -6.92
C GLY A 215 -5.91 -2.76 -7.52
N SER A 216 -4.65 -2.35 -7.34
CA SER A 216 -3.48 -3.11 -7.81
C SER A 216 -3.37 -4.47 -7.11
N ILE A 217 -3.65 -4.55 -5.81
CA ILE A 217 -3.63 -5.81 -5.06
C ILE A 217 -4.70 -6.76 -5.60
N ILE A 218 -5.90 -6.26 -5.90
CA ILE A 218 -6.98 -7.07 -6.50
C ILE A 218 -6.57 -7.59 -7.89
N ALA A 219 -6.02 -6.72 -8.75
CA ALA A 219 -5.54 -7.12 -10.08
C ALA A 219 -4.45 -8.19 -9.99
N ALA A 220 -3.43 -7.95 -9.13
CA ALA A 220 -2.35 -8.90 -8.91
C ALA A 220 -2.86 -10.26 -8.41
N ARG A 221 -3.88 -10.26 -7.53
CA ARG A 221 -4.53 -11.50 -7.06
C ARG A 221 -5.15 -12.29 -8.20
N LEU A 222 -5.91 -11.62 -9.08
CA LEU A 222 -6.57 -12.24 -10.23
C LEU A 222 -5.55 -12.76 -11.25
N LEU A 223 -4.50 -12.00 -11.50
CA LEU A 223 -3.40 -12.34 -12.40
C LEU A 223 -2.40 -13.33 -11.78
N ARG A 224 -2.52 -13.65 -10.48
CA ARG A 224 -1.63 -14.52 -9.71
C ARG A 224 -0.20 -13.97 -9.59
N ILE A 225 -0.06 -12.67 -9.58
CA ILE A 225 1.20 -11.98 -9.40
C ILE A 225 1.46 -11.85 -7.88
N PRO A 226 2.60 -12.30 -7.36
CA PRO A 226 3.01 -12.02 -5.98
C PRO A 226 3.27 -10.52 -5.79
N VAL A 227 2.94 -10.01 -4.60
CA VAL A 227 3.04 -8.57 -4.26
C VAL A 227 3.95 -8.39 -3.05
N LEU A 228 4.86 -7.42 -3.10
CA LEU A 228 5.56 -6.90 -1.93
C LEU A 228 4.96 -5.56 -1.51
N LEU A 229 4.55 -5.47 -0.25
CA LEU A 229 4.00 -4.26 0.36
C LEU A 229 5.12 -3.53 1.11
N ASP A 230 5.29 -2.25 0.81
CA ASP A 230 6.26 -1.41 1.53
C ASP A 230 5.55 -0.55 2.59
N GLY A 231 5.91 -0.81 3.82
CA GLY A 231 5.60 0.05 4.94
C GLY A 231 4.14 0.07 5.40
N PHE A 232 3.87 1.01 6.32
CA PHE A 232 2.62 1.11 7.06
C PHE A 232 1.43 1.51 6.18
N ILE A 233 1.63 2.43 5.24
CA ILE A 233 0.54 2.99 4.43
C ILE A 233 0.03 1.93 3.45
N CYS A 234 0.92 1.29 2.68
CA CYS A 234 0.54 0.20 1.77
C CYS A 234 -0.11 -0.97 2.51
N THR A 235 0.42 -1.32 3.70
CA THR A 235 -0.14 -2.39 4.54
C THR A 235 -1.52 -2.01 5.08
N SER A 236 -1.74 -0.74 5.47
CA SER A 236 -3.06 -0.26 5.92
C SER A 236 -4.09 -0.27 4.79
N ALA A 237 -3.68 0.11 3.57
CA ALA A 237 -4.53 0.00 2.39
C ALA A 237 -4.91 -1.46 2.11
N ALA A 238 -3.92 -2.36 2.07
CA ALA A 238 -4.13 -3.80 1.88
C ALA A 238 -5.06 -4.40 2.94
N ALA A 239 -4.90 -3.99 4.21
CA ALA A 239 -5.70 -4.50 5.33
C ALA A 239 -7.20 -4.25 5.14
N THR A 240 -7.63 -3.24 4.38
CA THR A 240 -9.06 -3.00 4.09
C THR A 240 -9.71 -4.20 3.41
N LEU A 241 -8.96 -4.94 2.59
CA LEU A 241 -9.45 -6.13 1.89
C LEU A 241 -9.80 -7.28 2.84
N THR A 242 -9.23 -7.32 4.04
CA THR A 242 -9.54 -8.36 5.03
C THR A 242 -10.98 -8.32 5.55
N ILE A 243 -11.72 -7.22 5.28
CA ILE A 243 -13.16 -7.13 5.51
C ILE A 243 -13.92 -8.24 4.76
N PHE A 244 -13.43 -8.61 3.56
CA PHE A 244 -14.07 -9.66 2.76
C PHE A 244 -13.60 -11.07 3.15
N ASP A 245 -12.29 -11.28 3.23
CA ASP A 245 -11.67 -12.56 3.55
C ASP A 245 -10.24 -12.37 4.01
N ASN A 246 -9.85 -13.00 5.12
CA ASN A 246 -8.49 -12.96 5.64
C ASN A 246 -7.44 -13.57 4.70
N LYS A 247 -7.86 -14.43 3.76
CA LYS A 247 -6.97 -15.06 2.78
C LYS A 247 -6.77 -14.24 1.50
N ILE A 248 -7.46 -13.11 1.39
CA ILE A 248 -7.39 -12.28 0.19
C ILE A 248 -5.98 -11.76 -0.07
N LEU A 249 -5.18 -11.63 0.98
CA LEU A 249 -3.80 -11.15 0.96
C LEU A 249 -2.73 -12.25 0.91
N ASP A 250 -3.07 -13.53 0.72
CA ASP A 250 -2.08 -14.64 0.70
C ASP A 250 -0.98 -14.47 -0.36
N HIS A 251 -1.20 -13.64 -1.39
CA HIS A 251 -0.25 -13.29 -2.44
C HIS A 251 0.59 -12.05 -2.10
N CYS A 252 0.39 -11.45 -0.93
CA CYS A 252 1.14 -10.30 -0.43
C CYS A 252 2.14 -10.72 0.67
N LEU A 253 3.28 -10.06 0.72
CA LEU A 253 4.30 -10.13 1.78
C LEU A 253 4.69 -8.71 2.20
#